data_299eb061a33af62a3d8778275549e172
#
_entry.id   299eb061a33af62a3d8778275549e172
#
_cell.length_a   1.000
_cell.length_b   1.000
_cell.length_c   1.000
_cell.angle_alpha   90.00
_cell.angle_beta   90.00
_cell.angle_gamma   90.00
#
_symmetry.space_group_name_H-M   'P 1'
#
loop_
_entity.id
_entity.type
_entity.pdbx_description
1 polymer ?
#
loop_
_entity_poly.entity_id
_entity_poly.type
_entity_poly.pdbx_seq_one_letter_code
_entity_poly.pdbx_strand_id
1 'polypeptide(L)'
;MSEAYRVRLRTVGDGPTALSEAGPFTLVTDRPTAAGGRGLGFNGGQLLYLSIAACWSNDLYREAATMGIELDGVEITVDGDFPARGSGSTPISVEVVVRSSAPEARVRALIAEVERVAEIPRAIRDATAIRVNASVERPG
;
A
#
# COMPACT_ATOMS: atom_id res chain seq x y z
N MET A 1 14.93 -15.85 -2.02
CA MET A 1 15.53 -14.69 -2.70
C MET A 1 14.92 -13.43 -2.14
N SER A 2 15.72 -12.48 -1.75
CA SER A 2 15.23 -11.20 -1.23
C SER A 2 15.13 -10.15 -2.33
N GLU A 3 14.21 -9.24 -2.16
CA GLU A 3 14.07 -8.06 -3.01
C GLU A 3 14.34 -6.82 -2.16
N ALA A 4 15.07 -5.88 -2.71
CA ALA A 4 15.34 -4.61 -2.06
C ALA A 4 14.57 -3.50 -2.75
N TYR A 5 13.88 -2.72 -1.95
CA TYR A 5 13.08 -1.61 -2.44
C TYR A 5 13.67 -0.30 -1.95
N ARG A 6 13.70 0.68 -2.83
CA ARG A 6 14.04 2.05 -2.46
C ARG A 6 12.99 2.99 -3.03
N VAL A 7 12.44 3.82 -2.17
CA VAL A 7 11.58 4.93 -2.57
C VAL A 7 12.24 6.23 -2.08
N ARG A 8 12.05 7.31 -2.82
CA ARG A 8 12.59 8.61 -2.46
C ARG A 8 11.48 9.65 -2.59
N LEU A 9 11.49 10.60 -1.69
CA LEU A 9 10.54 11.71 -1.70
C LEU A 9 11.32 13.01 -1.53
N ARG A 10 10.96 14.02 -2.33
CA ARG A 10 11.45 15.39 -2.12
C ARG A 10 10.30 16.37 -2.35
N THR A 11 10.19 17.33 -1.47
CA THR A 11 9.18 18.38 -1.60
C THR A 11 9.51 19.31 -2.76
N VAL A 12 8.45 19.89 -3.32
CA VAL A 12 8.55 20.91 -4.38
C VAL A 12 7.85 22.17 -3.90
N GLY A 13 8.51 23.31 -4.06
CA GLY A 13 8.00 24.57 -3.52
C GLY A 13 8.16 24.68 -2.01
N ASP A 14 7.27 25.39 -1.37
CA ASP A 14 7.34 25.77 0.05
C ASP A 14 6.34 25.02 0.96
N GLY A 15 5.76 23.96 0.46
CA GLY A 15 4.75 23.17 1.20
C GLY A 15 5.03 21.68 1.15
N PRO A 16 4.08 20.86 1.63
CA PRO A 16 4.24 19.41 1.70
C PRO A 16 4.07 18.67 0.38
N THR A 17 3.68 19.36 -0.70
CA THR A 17 3.58 18.73 -2.02
C THR A 17 4.94 18.16 -2.41
N ALA A 18 4.97 16.89 -2.80
CA ALA A 18 6.22 16.20 -3.07
C ALA A 18 6.12 15.31 -4.30
N LEU A 19 7.28 15.10 -4.93
CA LEU A 19 7.48 14.05 -5.91
C LEU A 19 8.05 12.83 -5.21
N SER A 20 7.41 11.71 -5.38
CA SER A 20 7.78 10.44 -4.76
C SER A 20 8.10 9.45 -5.86
N GLU A 21 9.25 8.80 -5.78
CA GLU A 21 9.78 7.97 -6.85
C GLU A 21 10.10 6.56 -6.37
N ALA A 22 9.80 5.59 -7.20
CA ALA A 22 10.20 4.20 -7.03
C ALA A 22 10.65 3.66 -8.39
N GLY A 23 11.95 3.51 -8.60
CA GLY A 23 12.50 3.15 -9.93
C GLY A 23 12.07 4.18 -10.98
N PRO A 24 11.44 3.75 -12.10
CA PRO A 24 10.99 4.66 -13.14
C PRO A 24 9.65 5.33 -12.86
N PHE A 25 9.01 5.01 -11.74
CA PHE A 25 7.65 5.49 -11.43
C PHE A 25 7.68 6.71 -10.53
N THR A 26 6.79 7.64 -10.79
CA THR A 26 6.62 8.86 -10.01
C THR A 26 5.18 8.98 -9.53
N LEU A 27 5.00 9.39 -8.28
CA LEU A 27 3.72 9.63 -7.66
C LEU A 27 3.77 10.97 -6.93
N VAL A 28 2.73 11.77 -7.05
CA VAL A 28 2.59 12.99 -6.26
C VAL A 28 1.99 12.63 -4.90
N THR A 29 2.66 13.06 -3.83
CA THR A 29 2.14 12.97 -2.47
C THR A 29 1.87 14.36 -1.93
N ASP A 30 0.87 14.50 -1.06
CA ASP A 30 0.50 15.78 -0.50
C ASP A 30 -0.35 15.60 0.75
N ARG A 31 -0.74 16.70 1.35
CA ARG A 31 -1.77 16.76 2.38
C ARG A 31 -3.03 17.40 1.81
N PRO A 32 -4.21 17.10 2.37
CA PRO A 32 -5.43 17.83 2.03
C PRO A 32 -5.25 19.34 2.31
N THR A 33 -5.99 20.16 1.60
CA THR A 33 -5.94 21.62 1.80
C THR A 33 -6.31 21.99 3.25
N ALA A 34 -7.28 21.31 3.85
CA ALA A 34 -7.67 21.52 5.25
C ALA A 34 -6.55 21.19 6.25
N ALA A 35 -5.54 20.44 5.83
CA ALA A 35 -4.40 20.04 6.66
C ALA A 35 -3.09 20.73 6.25
N GLY A 36 -3.17 21.80 5.46
CA GLY A 36 -2.02 22.61 5.09
C GLY A 36 -1.32 22.21 3.79
N GLY A 37 -1.90 21.31 3.01
CA GLY A 37 -1.41 20.95 1.70
C GLY A 37 -2.15 21.65 0.58
N ARG A 38 -1.90 21.20 -0.65
CA ARG A 38 -2.60 21.64 -1.86
C ARG A 38 -3.61 20.62 -2.37
N GLY A 39 -3.69 19.44 -1.73
CA GLY A 39 -4.63 18.38 -2.14
C GLY A 39 -4.31 17.75 -3.48
N LEU A 40 -3.05 17.69 -3.88
CA LEU A 40 -2.64 17.26 -5.22
C LEU A 40 -2.28 15.78 -5.31
N GLY A 41 -2.27 15.05 -4.23
CA GLY A 41 -1.88 13.64 -4.25
C GLY A 41 -2.25 12.89 -2.98
N PHE A 42 -1.79 11.66 -2.91
CA PHE A 42 -2.02 10.79 -1.77
C PHE A 42 -1.25 11.26 -0.55
N ASN A 43 -1.83 11.11 0.63
CA ASN A 43 -1.09 11.22 1.88
C ASN A 43 -0.54 9.85 2.33
N GLY A 44 0.27 9.85 3.38
CA GLY A 44 0.89 8.63 3.89
C GLY A 44 -0.10 7.55 4.35
N GLY A 45 -1.20 7.95 4.99
CA GLY A 45 -2.22 7.01 5.42
C GLY A 45 -2.91 6.31 4.25
N GLN A 46 -3.27 7.08 3.23
CA GLN A 46 -3.84 6.52 2.00
C GLN A 46 -2.86 5.57 1.31
N LEU A 47 -1.57 5.93 1.27
CA LEU A 47 -0.54 5.07 0.68
C LEU A 47 -0.35 3.78 1.47
N LEU A 48 -0.41 3.82 2.78
CA LEU A 48 -0.32 2.61 3.60
C LEU A 48 -1.46 1.64 3.24
N TYR A 49 -2.68 2.12 3.18
CA TYR A 49 -3.83 1.28 2.84
C TYR A 49 -3.80 0.83 1.38
N LEU A 50 -3.38 1.70 0.47
CA LEU A 50 -3.22 1.34 -0.93
C LEU A 50 -2.14 0.27 -1.12
N SER A 51 -1.06 0.30 -0.33
CA SER A 51 -0.02 -0.73 -0.40
C SER A 51 -0.57 -2.12 -0.06
N ILE A 52 -1.49 -2.20 0.89
CA ILE A 52 -2.18 -3.45 1.22
C ILE A 52 -3.00 -3.95 0.03
N ALA A 53 -3.80 -3.06 -0.56
CA ALA A 53 -4.63 -3.41 -1.72
C ALA A 53 -3.77 -3.85 -2.92
N ALA A 54 -2.71 -3.11 -3.21
CA ALA A 54 -1.81 -3.44 -4.33
C ALA A 54 -1.11 -4.79 -4.11
N CYS A 55 -0.66 -5.07 -2.89
CA CYS A 55 -0.05 -6.34 -2.53
C CYS A 55 -1.04 -7.50 -2.75
N TRP A 56 -2.26 -7.36 -2.26
CA TRP A 56 -3.31 -8.35 -2.45
C TRP A 56 -3.59 -8.61 -3.93
N SER A 57 -3.73 -7.55 -4.73
CA SER A 57 -3.99 -7.69 -6.17
C SER A 57 -2.86 -8.41 -6.88
N ASN A 58 -1.62 -7.99 -6.65
CA ASN A 58 -0.45 -8.61 -7.26
C ASN A 58 -0.35 -10.09 -6.91
N ASP A 59 -0.56 -10.42 -5.63
CA ASP A 59 -0.45 -11.79 -5.15
C ASP A 59 -1.59 -12.66 -5.66
N LEU A 60 -2.81 -12.12 -5.80
CA LEU A 60 -3.91 -12.85 -6.40
C LEU A 60 -3.58 -13.31 -7.82
N TYR A 61 -3.01 -12.43 -8.64
CA TYR A 61 -2.62 -12.79 -10.00
C TYR A 61 -1.45 -13.77 -10.03
N ARG A 62 -0.47 -13.60 -9.15
CA ARG A 62 0.67 -14.52 -9.05
C ARG A 62 0.21 -15.93 -8.66
N GLU A 63 -0.56 -16.04 -7.60
CA GLU A 63 -1.02 -17.34 -7.09
C GLU A 63 -2.07 -17.97 -8.02
N ALA A 64 -2.92 -17.17 -8.65
CA ALA A 64 -3.85 -17.67 -9.65
C ALA A 64 -3.14 -18.33 -10.81
N ALA A 65 -2.04 -17.73 -11.30
CA ALA A 65 -1.23 -18.32 -12.36
C ALA A 65 -0.67 -19.69 -11.94
N THR A 66 -0.16 -19.81 -10.71
CA THR A 66 0.34 -21.08 -10.17
C THR A 66 -0.76 -22.13 -10.04
N MET A 67 -1.96 -21.72 -9.67
CA MET A 67 -3.10 -22.63 -9.51
C MET A 67 -3.87 -22.90 -10.80
N GLY A 68 -3.50 -22.29 -11.91
CA GLY A 68 -4.22 -22.42 -13.18
C GLY A 68 -5.61 -21.79 -13.16
N ILE A 69 -5.79 -20.72 -12.43
CA ILE A 69 -7.05 -19.97 -12.33
C ILE A 69 -6.94 -18.72 -13.17
N GLU A 70 -7.92 -18.51 -14.07
CA GLU A 70 -8.05 -17.27 -14.81
C GLU A 70 -8.88 -16.26 -13.99
N LEU A 71 -8.39 -15.03 -13.89
CA LEU A 71 -9.06 -13.93 -13.24
C LEU A 71 -9.57 -12.94 -14.27
N ASP A 72 -10.85 -12.61 -14.21
CA ASP A 72 -11.45 -11.58 -15.06
C ASP A 72 -11.31 -10.17 -14.45
N GLY A 73 -11.03 -10.11 -13.18
CA GLY A 73 -10.76 -8.86 -12.49
C GLY A 73 -10.79 -9.02 -10.99
N VAL A 74 -10.24 -8.05 -10.29
CA VAL A 74 -10.30 -7.97 -8.84
C VAL A 74 -10.65 -6.54 -8.43
N GLU A 75 -11.34 -6.43 -7.31
CA GLU A 75 -11.60 -5.15 -6.65
C GLU A 75 -11.30 -5.31 -5.17
N ILE A 76 -10.50 -4.41 -4.63
CA ILE A 76 -10.06 -4.50 -3.24
C ILE A 76 -10.30 -3.16 -2.57
N THR A 77 -11.02 -3.20 -1.45
CA THR A 77 -11.28 -2.04 -0.62
C THR A 77 -10.60 -2.24 0.73
N VAL A 78 -9.85 -1.25 1.17
CA VAL A 78 -9.14 -1.28 2.45
C VAL A 78 -9.60 -0.09 3.29
N ASP A 79 -10.11 -0.37 4.47
CA ASP A 79 -10.63 0.64 5.39
C ASP A 79 -9.89 0.61 6.73
N GLY A 80 -9.72 1.77 7.29
CA GLY A 80 -9.16 2.00 8.61
C GLY A 80 -9.13 3.48 8.91
N ASP A 81 -8.57 3.85 10.06
CA ASP A 81 -8.49 5.23 10.51
C ASP A 81 -7.25 5.45 11.37
N PHE A 82 -6.82 6.69 11.44
CA PHE A 82 -5.82 7.20 12.38
C PHE A 82 -6.54 8.19 13.32
N PRO A 83 -7.08 7.72 14.44
CA PRO A 83 -8.07 8.48 15.20
C PRO A 83 -7.51 9.69 15.94
N ALA A 84 -6.20 9.75 16.17
CA ALA A 84 -5.59 10.85 16.89
C ALA A 84 -4.18 11.11 16.39
N ARG A 85 -3.71 12.34 16.59
CA ARG A 85 -2.33 12.71 16.28
C ARG A 85 -1.36 11.79 17.04
N GLY A 86 -0.44 11.17 16.30
CA GLY A 86 0.55 10.26 16.88
C GLY A 86 0.04 8.85 17.16
N SER A 87 -1.23 8.57 16.89
CA SER A 87 -1.76 7.22 17.03
C SER A 87 -1.38 6.35 15.83
N GLY A 88 -1.36 5.04 16.04
CA GLY A 88 -1.34 4.08 14.95
C GLY A 88 -2.71 3.95 14.29
N SER A 89 -2.81 3.04 13.33
CA SER A 89 -4.07 2.74 12.67
C SER A 89 -5.02 1.98 13.60
N THR A 90 -6.31 2.23 13.46
CA THR A 90 -7.33 1.30 13.94
C THR A 90 -7.17 -0.04 13.23
N PRO A 91 -7.86 -1.11 13.66
CA PRO A 91 -7.88 -2.35 12.90
C PRO A 91 -8.24 -2.09 11.44
N ILE A 92 -7.52 -2.76 10.56
CA ILE A 92 -7.65 -2.56 9.11
C ILE A 92 -8.51 -3.69 8.56
N SER A 93 -9.54 -3.35 7.79
CA SER A 93 -10.36 -4.33 7.09
C SER A 93 -10.05 -4.31 5.60
N VAL A 94 -10.00 -5.49 5.01
CA VAL A 94 -9.75 -5.68 3.57
C VAL A 94 -10.91 -6.46 3.00
N GLU A 95 -11.60 -5.88 2.04
CA GLU A 95 -12.62 -6.55 1.26
C GLU A 95 -12.08 -6.90 -0.11
N VAL A 96 -12.17 -8.17 -0.48
CA VAL A 96 -11.65 -8.69 -1.73
C VAL A 96 -12.80 -9.24 -2.56
N VAL A 97 -12.95 -8.71 -3.77
CA VAL A 97 -13.89 -9.22 -4.75
C VAL A 97 -13.12 -9.75 -5.94
N VAL A 98 -13.30 -11.02 -6.24
CA VAL A 98 -12.63 -11.69 -7.37
C VAL A 98 -13.69 -12.09 -8.40
N ARG A 99 -13.48 -11.67 -9.64
CA ARG A 99 -14.29 -12.15 -10.76
C ARG A 99 -13.53 -13.22 -11.51
N SER A 100 -14.11 -14.40 -11.61
CA SER A 100 -13.51 -15.55 -12.27
C SER A 100 -14.59 -16.56 -12.65
N SER A 101 -14.39 -17.26 -13.74
CA SER A 101 -15.26 -18.38 -14.13
C SER A 101 -14.85 -19.71 -13.49
N ALA A 102 -13.76 -19.73 -12.73
CA ALA A 102 -13.32 -20.90 -11.99
C ALA A 102 -14.33 -21.29 -10.91
N PRO A 103 -14.40 -22.57 -10.49
CA PRO A 103 -15.27 -22.99 -9.40
C PRO A 103 -15.02 -22.17 -8.13
N GLU A 104 -16.09 -21.78 -7.44
CA GLU A 104 -16.00 -20.92 -6.26
C GLU A 104 -15.03 -21.48 -5.20
N ALA A 105 -15.06 -22.79 -4.97
CA ALA A 105 -14.17 -23.42 -4.00
C ALA A 105 -12.69 -23.20 -4.33
N ARG A 106 -12.32 -23.19 -5.61
CA ARG A 106 -10.96 -22.92 -6.04
C ARG A 106 -10.58 -21.46 -5.87
N VAL A 107 -11.50 -20.55 -6.16
CA VAL A 107 -11.28 -19.11 -5.95
C VAL A 107 -11.12 -18.81 -4.46
N ARG A 108 -11.91 -19.44 -3.60
CA ARG A 108 -11.75 -19.30 -2.14
C ARG A 108 -10.42 -19.86 -1.64
N ALA A 109 -9.95 -20.97 -2.21
CA ALA A 109 -8.63 -21.50 -1.89
C ALA A 109 -7.52 -20.55 -2.33
N LEU A 110 -7.66 -19.90 -3.48
CA LEU A 110 -6.75 -18.85 -3.93
C LEU A 110 -6.70 -17.67 -2.94
N ILE A 111 -7.84 -17.18 -2.52
CA ILE A 111 -7.92 -16.08 -1.55
C ILE A 111 -7.25 -16.46 -0.23
N ALA A 112 -7.49 -17.67 0.26
CA ALA A 112 -6.87 -18.17 1.49
C ALA A 112 -5.36 -18.26 1.37
N GLU A 113 -4.84 -18.68 0.21
CA GLU A 113 -3.40 -18.72 -0.04
C GLU A 113 -2.77 -17.33 -0.05
N VAL A 114 -3.43 -16.35 -0.69
CA VAL A 114 -2.95 -14.97 -0.68
C VAL A 114 -2.95 -14.39 0.73
N GLU A 115 -3.97 -14.65 1.52
CA GLU A 115 -3.99 -14.21 2.92
C GLU A 115 -2.81 -14.77 3.71
N ARG A 116 -2.39 -15.99 3.40
CA ARG A 116 -1.25 -16.65 4.06
C ARG A 116 0.09 -16.04 3.67
N VAL A 117 0.27 -15.59 2.42
CA VAL A 117 1.58 -15.20 1.88
C VAL A 117 1.75 -13.70 1.66
N ALA A 118 0.70 -12.90 1.75
CA ALA A 118 0.78 -11.46 1.49
C ALA A 118 1.75 -10.76 2.45
N GLU A 119 2.80 -10.16 1.90
CA GLU A 119 3.93 -9.64 2.67
C GLU A 119 3.65 -8.31 3.35
N ILE A 120 2.92 -7.41 2.71
CA ILE A 120 2.63 -6.10 3.30
C ILE A 120 1.72 -6.22 4.53
N PRO A 121 0.61 -6.98 4.51
CA PRO A 121 -0.15 -7.23 5.73
C PRO A 121 0.68 -7.90 6.82
N ARG A 122 1.56 -8.83 6.45
CA ARG A 122 2.46 -9.48 7.42
C ARG A 122 3.40 -8.48 8.07
N ALA A 123 4.01 -7.59 7.29
CA ALA A 123 4.92 -6.56 7.81
C ALA A 123 4.23 -5.69 8.86
N ILE A 124 2.96 -5.37 8.64
CA ILE A 124 2.15 -4.58 9.59
C ILE A 124 1.82 -5.41 10.84
N ARG A 125 1.37 -6.66 10.67
CA ARG A 125 1.05 -7.57 11.80
C ARG A 125 2.26 -7.82 12.68
N ASP A 126 3.44 -7.96 12.07
CA ASP A 126 4.69 -8.26 12.79
C ASP A 126 5.33 -7.00 13.39
N ALA A 127 4.72 -5.83 13.25
CA ALA A 127 5.25 -4.56 13.71
C ALA A 127 6.70 -4.35 13.27
N THR A 128 6.95 -4.44 11.97
CA THR A 128 8.28 -4.29 11.37
C THR A 128 8.97 -3.03 11.89
N ALA A 129 10.19 -3.17 12.36
CA ALA A 129 10.95 -2.07 12.96
C ALA A 129 11.30 -0.99 11.92
N ILE A 130 11.16 0.27 12.32
CA ILE A 130 11.52 1.42 11.49
C ILE A 130 12.65 2.15 12.21
N ARG A 131 13.75 2.42 11.48
CA ARG A 131 14.89 3.20 11.98
C ARG A 131 14.95 4.49 11.20
N VAL A 132 15.17 5.60 11.91
CA VAL A 132 15.26 6.93 11.32
C VAL A 132 16.64 7.50 11.56
N ASN A 133 17.32 7.92 10.49
CA ASN A 133 18.51 8.73 10.54
C ASN A 133 18.15 10.11 9.99
N ALA A 134 18.52 11.15 10.70
CA ALA A 134 18.17 12.50 10.31
C ALA A 134 19.39 13.39 10.18
N SER A 135 19.36 14.29 9.21
CA SER A 135 20.34 15.36 9.06
C SER A 135 19.63 16.69 8.86
N VAL A 136 20.32 17.76 9.17
CA VAL A 136 19.79 19.12 8.99
C VAL A 136 20.72 19.89 8.07
N GLU A 137 20.17 20.37 6.97
CA GLU A 137 20.90 21.25 6.06
C GLU A 137 20.47 22.69 6.30
N ARG A 138 21.41 23.60 6.29
CA ARG A 138 21.14 25.03 6.44
C ARG A 138 20.97 25.65 5.05
N PRO A 139 20.03 26.60 4.87
CA PRO A 139 19.93 27.36 3.63
C PRO A 139 21.26 28.08 3.37
N GLY A 140 21.73 28.00 2.13
CA GLY A 140 22.98 28.63 1.70
C GLY A 140 22.88 30.12 1.49
#